data_661a8db8a213103eda0085dec9f8f285
#
_entry.id   661a8db8a213103eda0085dec9f8f285
#
_cell.length_a   1.000
_cell.length_b   1.000
_cell.length_c   1.000
_cell.angle_alpha   90.00
_cell.angle_beta   90.00
_cell.angle_gamma   90.00
#
_symmetry.space_group_name_H-M   'P 1'
#
loop_
_entity.id
_entity.type
_entity.pdbx_description
1 polymer ?
#
loop_
_entity_poly.entity_id
_entity_poly.type
_entity_poly.pdbx_seq_one_letter_code
_entity_poly.pdbx_strand_id
1 'polypeptide(L)'
;MDKTKITREDIVEVENKLFSAQLVSNVAILDQLLHDDLIAVAPTGQVITKEMDLNSHRAKTMIIEEASTEIDDIKITGDTALSIVTMTAKGKVMGTPLEGQFRYFRVWKRFDDQLQVIGASFMQLP
;
A
#
# COMPACT_ATOMS: atom_id res chain seq x y z
N MET A 1 -8.21 13.34 24.90
CA MET A 1 -7.89 12.20 24.03
C MET A 1 -6.89 12.64 22.97
N ASP A 2 -5.81 11.93 22.84
CA ASP A 2 -4.76 12.27 21.87
C ASP A 2 -5.17 11.74 20.49
N LYS A 3 -5.48 12.64 19.56
CA LYS A 3 -5.91 12.30 18.20
C LYS A 3 -4.77 11.81 17.31
N THR A 4 -3.50 11.99 17.74
CA THR A 4 -2.35 11.52 16.98
C THR A 4 -2.01 10.07 17.29
N LYS A 5 -2.59 9.51 18.36
CA LYS A 5 -2.30 8.15 18.78
C LYS A 5 -2.90 7.14 17.82
N ILE A 6 -2.06 6.24 17.34
CA ILE A 6 -2.45 5.17 16.41
C ILE A 6 -2.61 3.87 17.20
N THR A 7 -3.64 3.10 16.90
CA THR A 7 -3.81 1.75 17.45
C THR A 7 -3.51 0.71 16.38
N ARG A 8 -3.29 -0.54 16.82
CA ARG A 8 -3.10 -1.66 15.89
C ARG A 8 -4.33 -1.82 14.97
N GLU A 9 -5.52 -1.69 15.54
CA GLU A 9 -6.78 -1.80 14.79
C GLU A 9 -6.89 -0.73 13.71
N ASP A 10 -6.40 0.48 13.98
CA ASP A 10 -6.38 1.55 12.98
C ASP A 10 -5.56 1.13 11.76
N ILE A 11 -4.40 0.49 11.98
CA ILE A 11 -3.53 0.05 10.88
C ILE A 11 -4.15 -1.12 10.14
N VAL A 12 -4.76 -2.08 10.84
CA VAL A 12 -5.46 -3.20 10.19
C VAL A 12 -6.56 -2.65 9.28
N GLU A 13 -7.32 -1.67 9.74
CA GLU A 13 -8.41 -1.07 8.98
C GLU A 13 -7.91 -0.38 7.71
N VAL A 14 -6.86 0.47 7.82
CA VAL A 14 -6.36 1.19 6.64
C VAL A 14 -5.61 0.27 5.69
N GLU A 15 -4.93 -0.77 6.17
CA GLU A 15 -4.31 -1.77 5.30
C GLU A 15 -5.36 -2.52 4.49
N ASN A 16 -6.46 -2.93 5.12
CA ASN A 16 -7.55 -3.60 4.41
C ASN A 16 -8.23 -2.67 3.41
N LYS A 17 -8.41 -1.40 3.77
CA LYS A 17 -8.98 -0.40 2.86
C LYS A 17 -8.08 -0.16 1.65
N LEU A 18 -6.77 -0.07 1.89
CA LEU A 18 -5.80 0.09 0.81
C LEU A 18 -5.80 -1.12 -0.12
N PHE A 19 -5.79 -2.32 0.43
CA PHE A 19 -5.82 -3.55 -0.35
C PHE A 19 -7.07 -3.62 -1.24
N SER A 20 -8.25 -3.35 -0.67
CA SER A 20 -9.50 -3.35 -1.43
C SER A 20 -9.47 -2.33 -2.56
N ALA A 21 -8.91 -1.15 -2.33
CA ALA A 21 -8.78 -0.11 -3.34
C ALA A 21 -7.82 -0.52 -4.46
N GLN A 22 -6.72 -1.19 -4.12
CA GLN A 22 -5.74 -1.68 -5.10
C GLN A 22 -6.35 -2.75 -6.01
N LEU A 23 -7.17 -3.64 -5.45
CA LEU A 23 -7.80 -4.73 -6.20
C LEU A 23 -8.66 -4.23 -7.37
N VAL A 24 -9.36 -3.13 -7.17
CA VAL A 24 -10.29 -2.59 -8.16
C VAL A 24 -9.83 -1.26 -8.76
N SER A 25 -8.59 -0.87 -8.48
CA SER A 25 -8.01 0.40 -8.92
C SER A 25 -8.92 1.59 -8.57
N ASN A 26 -9.37 1.65 -7.33
CA ASN A 26 -10.20 2.76 -6.84
C ASN A 26 -9.31 3.98 -6.57
N VAL A 27 -9.11 4.80 -7.59
CA VAL A 27 -8.19 5.95 -7.53
C VAL A 27 -8.60 6.95 -6.46
N ALA A 28 -9.90 7.16 -6.24
CA ALA A 28 -10.38 8.11 -5.24
C ALA A 28 -9.95 7.70 -3.81
N ILE A 29 -10.08 6.42 -3.48
CA ILE A 29 -9.66 5.91 -2.17
C ILE A 29 -8.14 5.89 -2.07
N LEU A 30 -7.43 5.48 -3.13
CA LEU A 30 -5.96 5.51 -3.16
C LEU A 30 -5.45 6.93 -2.94
N ASP A 31 -6.08 7.93 -3.56
CA ASP A 31 -5.73 9.34 -3.38
C ASP A 31 -5.84 9.76 -1.91
N GLN A 32 -6.84 9.28 -1.19
CA GLN A 32 -7.01 9.57 0.24
C GLN A 32 -5.96 8.91 1.11
N LEU A 33 -5.54 7.69 0.78
CA LEU A 33 -4.65 6.88 1.62
C LEU A 33 -3.17 7.15 1.36
N LEU A 34 -2.82 7.76 0.23
CA LEU A 34 -1.44 8.06 -0.13
C LEU A 34 -1.17 9.55 0.08
N HIS A 35 -0.13 9.86 0.85
CA HIS A 35 0.27 11.25 1.07
C HIS A 35 0.87 11.84 -0.22
N ASP A 36 0.67 13.14 -0.45
CA ASP A 36 1.16 13.82 -1.65
C ASP A 36 2.68 13.70 -1.82
N ASP A 37 3.41 13.64 -0.70
CA ASP A 37 4.87 13.53 -0.69
C ASP A 37 5.37 12.08 -0.58
N LEU A 38 4.51 11.11 -0.81
CA LEU A 38 4.88 9.69 -0.77
C LEU A 38 6.07 9.39 -1.66
N ILE A 39 7.01 8.62 -1.12
CA ILE A 39 8.10 8.02 -1.90
C ILE A 39 8.06 6.52 -1.67
N ALA A 40 8.04 5.75 -2.74
CA ALA A 40 8.10 4.31 -2.69
C ALA A 40 9.24 3.79 -3.58
N VAL A 41 9.73 2.59 -3.28
CA VAL A 41 10.77 1.94 -4.07
C VAL A 41 10.21 0.60 -4.56
N ALA A 42 10.21 0.43 -5.88
CA ALA A 42 9.77 -0.80 -6.54
C ALA A 42 10.87 -1.87 -6.50
N PRO A 43 10.53 -3.14 -6.80
CA PRO A 43 11.52 -4.23 -6.80
C PRO A 43 12.73 -4.00 -7.71
N THR A 44 12.55 -3.24 -8.78
CA THR A 44 13.63 -2.89 -9.71
C THR A 44 14.54 -1.78 -9.18
N GLY A 45 14.20 -1.18 -8.03
CA GLY A 45 14.90 -0.01 -7.51
C GLY A 45 14.34 1.31 -8.00
N GLN A 46 13.34 1.29 -8.88
CA GLN A 46 12.71 2.51 -9.37
C GLN A 46 12.00 3.24 -8.22
N VAL A 47 12.22 4.54 -8.14
CA VAL A 47 11.50 5.41 -7.20
C VAL A 47 10.14 5.75 -7.78
N ILE A 48 9.10 5.55 -6.98
CA ILE A 48 7.70 5.76 -7.38
C ILE A 48 7.10 6.86 -6.51
N THR A 49 6.47 7.84 -7.15
CA THR A 49 5.72 8.89 -6.49
C THR A 49 4.24 8.51 -6.41
N LYS A 50 3.47 9.25 -5.61
CA LYS A 50 2.01 9.09 -5.55
C LYS A 50 1.40 9.23 -6.94
N GLU A 51 1.81 10.25 -7.70
CA GLU A 51 1.25 10.51 -9.03
C GLU A 51 1.49 9.34 -9.98
N MET A 52 2.69 8.75 -9.93
CA MET A 52 3.01 7.57 -10.75
C MET A 52 2.13 6.38 -10.38
N ASP A 53 1.91 6.16 -9.08
CA ASP A 53 1.06 5.07 -8.61
C ASP A 53 -0.40 5.27 -9.05
N LEU A 54 -0.94 6.47 -8.87
CA LEU A 54 -2.30 6.77 -9.29
C LEU A 54 -2.47 6.64 -10.80
N ASN A 55 -1.50 7.11 -11.57
CA ASN A 55 -1.54 6.99 -13.04
C ASN A 55 -1.51 5.53 -13.50
N SER A 56 -0.73 4.69 -12.81
CA SER A 56 -0.70 3.24 -13.10
C SER A 56 -2.08 2.62 -12.89
N HIS A 57 -2.78 3.00 -11.84
CA HIS A 57 -4.13 2.52 -11.58
C HIS A 57 -5.15 3.06 -12.57
N ARG A 58 -5.03 4.33 -12.98
CA ARG A 58 -5.90 4.93 -14.01
C ARG A 58 -5.75 4.21 -15.35
N ALA A 59 -4.50 3.90 -15.72
CA ALA A 59 -4.19 3.22 -16.97
C ALA A 59 -4.43 1.71 -16.91
N LYS A 60 -4.67 1.17 -15.72
CA LYS A 60 -4.86 -0.28 -15.48
C LYS A 60 -3.71 -1.11 -16.05
N THR A 61 -2.48 -0.63 -15.85
CA THR A 61 -1.28 -1.34 -16.28
C THR A 61 -1.08 -2.63 -15.49
N MET A 62 -1.63 -2.70 -14.27
CA MET A 62 -1.66 -3.90 -13.46
C MET A 62 -3.11 -4.29 -13.21
N ILE A 63 -3.46 -5.53 -13.54
CA ILE A 63 -4.78 -6.09 -13.27
C ILE A 63 -4.59 -7.25 -12.30
N ILE A 64 -5.25 -7.16 -11.14
CA ILE A 64 -5.21 -8.22 -10.13
C ILE A 64 -6.47 -9.06 -10.30
N GLU A 65 -6.31 -10.34 -10.62
CA GLU A 65 -7.44 -11.27 -10.82
C GLU A 65 -7.83 -11.94 -9.51
N GLU A 66 -6.83 -12.35 -8.72
CA GLU A 66 -7.02 -12.97 -7.42
C GLU A 66 -5.93 -12.47 -6.49
N ALA A 67 -6.30 -12.17 -5.25
CA ALA A 67 -5.30 -11.80 -4.25
C ALA A 67 -5.82 -12.03 -2.84
N SER A 68 -4.89 -12.28 -1.94
CA SER A 68 -5.13 -12.30 -0.50
C SER A 68 -3.96 -11.61 0.19
N THR A 69 -4.19 -11.06 1.38
CA THR A 69 -3.14 -10.43 2.16
C THR A 69 -3.09 -10.98 3.57
N GLU A 70 -1.90 -10.90 4.15
CA GLU A 70 -1.66 -11.20 5.55
C GLU A 70 -0.77 -10.11 6.12
N ILE A 71 -1.20 -9.54 7.25
CA ILE A 71 -0.40 -8.54 7.96
C ILE A 71 0.55 -9.30 8.87
N ASP A 72 1.85 -9.24 8.58
CA ASP A 72 2.87 -10.01 9.28
C ASP A 72 3.37 -9.30 10.54
N ASP A 73 3.45 -7.97 10.51
CA ASP A 73 3.92 -7.20 11.66
C ASP A 73 3.43 -5.75 11.60
N ILE A 74 3.24 -5.16 12.77
CA ILE A 74 2.90 -3.75 12.93
C ILE A 74 3.72 -3.22 14.11
N LYS A 75 4.42 -2.10 13.89
CA LYS A 75 5.14 -1.38 14.95
C LYS A 75 4.65 0.06 14.97
N ILE A 76 4.27 0.54 16.13
CA ILE A 76 3.72 1.88 16.30
C ILE A 76 4.67 2.71 17.15
N THR A 77 4.99 3.91 16.69
CA THR A 77 5.80 4.86 17.44
C THR A 77 5.21 6.26 17.24
N GLY A 78 4.58 6.80 18.30
CA GLY A 78 3.92 8.11 18.23
C GLY A 78 2.83 8.17 17.17
N ASP A 79 2.99 9.08 16.23
CA ASP A 79 2.05 9.31 15.14
C ASP A 79 2.38 8.50 13.88
N THR A 80 3.31 7.54 13.99
CA THR A 80 3.83 6.77 12.86
C THR A 80 3.70 5.28 13.15
N ALA A 81 3.40 4.50 12.12
CA ALA A 81 3.36 3.06 12.21
C ALA A 81 4.06 2.41 11.02
N LEU A 82 4.75 1.32 11.30
CA LEU A 82 5.40 0.50 10.27
C LEU A 82 4.59 -0.77 10.12
N SER A 83 4.32 -1.17 8.88
CA SER A 83 3.63 -2.43 8.61
C SER A 83 4.43 -3.29 7.64
N ILE A 84 4.37 -4.60 7.86
CA ILE A 84 4.87 -5.61 6.94
C ILE A 84 3.66 -6.45 6.52
N VAL A 85 3.41 -6.51 5.21
CA VAL A 85 2.26 -7.21 4.65
C VAL A 85 2.73 -8.14 3.54
N THR A 86 2.26 -9.37 3.55
CA THR A 86 2.50 -10.30 2.45
C THR A 86 1.22 -10.44 1.64
N MET A 87 1.32 -10.20 0.33
CA MET A 87 0.22 -10.36 -0.61
C MET A 87 0.52 -11.53 -1.52
N THR A 88 -0.42 -12.46 -1.63
CA THR A 88 -0.39 -13.51 -2.64
C THR A 88 -1.32 -13.07 -3.76
N ALA A 89 -0.80 -12.92 -4.97
CA ALA A 89 -1.56 -12.34 -6.07
C ALA A 89 -1.34 -13.09 -7.37
N LYS A 90 -2.38 -13.07 -8.21
CA LYS A 90 -2.37 -13.55 -9.58
C LYS A 90 -3.03 -12.48 -10.43
N GLY A 91 -2.41 -12.15 -11.55
CA GLY A 91 -2.93 -11.11 -12.41
C GLY A 91 -2.08 -10.92 -13.65
N LYS A 92 -2.10 -9.70 -14.18
CA LYS A 92 -1.34 -9.33 -15.38
C LYS A 92 -0.73 -7.95 -15.20
N VAL A 93 0.50 -7.79 -15.69
CA VAL A 93 1.17 -6.51 -15.77
C VAL A 93 1.42 -6.23 -17.24
N MET A 94 0.78 -5.18 -17.77
CA MET A 94 0.86 -4.81 -19.20
C MET A 94 0.58 -6.01 -20.10
N GLY A 95 -0.41 -6.84 -19.73
CA GLY A 95 -0.81 -8.02 -20.48
C GLY A 95 0.01 -9.28 -20.22
N THR A 96 1.11 -9.18 -19.47
CA THR A 96 1.95 -10.34 -19.13
C THR A 96 1.49 -10.95 -17.81
N PRO A 97 1.22 -12.28 -17.79
CA PRO A 97 0.81 -12.93 -16.54
C PRO A 97 1.83 -12.76 -15.42
N LEU A 98 1.34 -12.50 -14.22
CA LEU A 98 2.14 -12.38 -13.02
C LEU A 98 1.47 -13.18 -11.91
N GLU A 99 2.24 -14.03 -11.22
CA GLU A 99 1.74 -14.80 -10.09
C GLU A 99 2.86 -14.93 -9.06
N GLY A 100 2.52 -14.79 -7.78
CA GLY A 100 3.50 -14.95 -6.73
C GLY A 100 3.11 -14.27 -5.43
N GLN A 101 4.09 -14.22 -4.54
CA GLN A 101 3.97 -13.53 -3.28
C GLN A 101 4.84 -12.29 -3.27
N PHE A 102 4.29 -11.22 -2.72
CA PHE A 102 4.94 -9.91 -2.65
C PHE A 102 4.92 -9.44 -1.20
N ARG A 103 6.02 -8.89 -0.75
CA ARG A 103 6.11 -8.32 0.58
C ARG A 103 6.19 -6.81 0.49
N TYR A 104 5.30 -6.14 1.23
CA TYR A 104 5.22 -4.69 1.29
C TYR A 104 5.67 -4.22 2.66
N PHE A 105 6.55 -3.23 2.66
CA PHE A 105 6.88 -2.46 3.84
C PHE A 105 6.27 -1.08 3.66
N ARG A 106 5.46 -0.64 4.63
CA ARG A 106 4.82 0.68 4.55
C ARG A 106 5.04 1.46 5.82
N VAL A 107 5.20 2.78 5.63
CA VAL A 107 5.24 3.74 6.72
C VAL A 107 3.94 4.53 6.66
N TRP A 108 3.09 4.33 7.66
CA TRP A 108 1.86 5.06 7.86
C TRP A 108 2.11 6.18 8.86
N LYS A 109 1.59 7.36 8.58
CA LYS A 109 1.70 8.50 9.49
C LYS A 109 0.36 9.19 9.59
N ARG A 110 0.07 9.70 10.78
CA ARG A 110 -1.15 10.49 10.98
C ARG A 110 -0.90 11.92 10.58
N PHE A 111 -1.72 12.40 9.65
CA PHE A 111 -1.76 13.80 9.21
C PHE A 111 -3.14 14.32 9.59
N ASP A 112 -3.21 15.18 10.61
CA ASP A 112 -4.47 15.61 11.20
C ASP A 112 -5.30 14.40 11.64
N ASP A 113 -6.45 14.16 11.04
CA ASP A 113 -7.32 13.04 11.39
C ASP A 113 -7.17 11.84 10.45
N GLN A 114 -6.22 11.89 9.51
CA GLN A 114 -6.03 10.84 8.50
C GLN A 114 -4.74 10.09 8.66
N LEU A 115 -4.82 8.77 8.47
CA LEU A 115 -3.63 7.92 8.29
C LEU A 115 -3.33 7.84 6.80
N GLN A 116 -2.10 8.17 6.43
CA GLN A 116 -1.65 8.11 5.04
C GLN A 116 -0.28 7.45 4.96
N VAL A 117 -0.03 6.74 3.87
CA VAL A 117 1.28 6.17 3.57
C VAL A 117 2.21 7.30 3.13
N ILE A 118 3.37 7.43 3.77
CA ILE A 118 4.38 8.43 3.40
C ILE A 118 5.61 7.78 2.78
N GLY A 119 5.82 6.51 3.02
CA GLY A 119 6.93 5.76 2.45
C GLY A 119 6.59 4.30 2.31
N ALA A 120 7.16 3.64 1.30
CA ALA A 120 6.92 2.23 1.08
C ALA A 120 8.00 1.60 0.23
N SER A 121 8.15 0.30 0.36
CA SER A 121 8.91 -0.51 -0.59
C SER A 121 8.22 -1.85 -0.73
N PHE A 122 8.43 -2.53 -1.85
CA PHE A 122 7.89 -3.86 -2.03
C PHE A 122 8.82 -4.71 -2.87
N MET A 123 8.72 -6.01 -2.68
CA MET A 123 9.55 -6.98 -3.40
C MET A 123 8.75 -8.24 -3.64
N GLN A 124 9.14 -8.98 -4.69
CA GLN A 124 8.59 -10.30 -4.92
C GLN A 124 9.41 -11.31 -4.10
N LEU A 125 8.73 -12.18 -3.38
CA LEU A 125 9.38 -13.23 -2.61
C LEU A 125 9.75 -14.39 -3.55
N PRO A 126 10.87 -15.09 -3.24
CA PRO A 126 11.28 -16.25 -4.04
C PRO A 126 10.33 -17.43 -3.95
#